data_b31b4c95c77a7afa8edd846a4c68da85
#
_entry.id   b31b4c95c77a7afa8edd846a4c68da85
#
_cell.length_a   1.000
_cell.length_b   1.000
_cell.length_c   1.000
_cell.angle_alpha   90.00
_cell.angle_beta   90.00
_cell.angle_gamma   90.00
#
_symmetry.space_group_name_H-M   'P 1'
#
loop_
_entity.id
_entity.type
_entity.pdbx_description
1 polymer ?
#
loop_
_entity_poly.entity_id
_entity_poly.type
_entity_poly.pdbx_seq_one_letter_code
_entity_poly.pdbx_strand_id
1 'polypeptide(L)'
;MLSPVIQTALAHRSIRKFKPQAIAADTLRSVLSAGQAASSSSFMQIVSIIRVTDPAIRAQIRPICAAGGKGGQSHVETAPEFIVFCADTTRYAHFAPDAQLDWMEVLMIGAVDVGIFAQNVLLAAESIGLGGVFIGSIRNDLAQVGALLGCPQGVVPIVGLCLGYPDQEPMRRERLPLDVILSENRFQAAPADALQAYNDNVQAYYRTRDGVAQMDWAQQIRNQFCHEVRPDLLRYLQAQGFAKR
;
A
#
# COMPACT_ATOMS: atom_id res chain seq x y z
N MET A 1 -27.56 8.88 10.71
CA MET A 1 -26.33 9.69 10.54
C MET A 1 -25.14 8.73 10.47
N LEU A 2 -24.23 8.86 9.49
CA LEU A 2 -23.05 7.98 9.42
C LEU A 2 -22.08 8.30 10.56
N SER A 3 -21.43 7.27 11.12
CA SER A 3 -20.41 7.47 12.15
C SER A 3 -19.19 8.24 11.59
N PRO A 4 -18.41 8.97 12.41
CA PRO A 4 -17.21 9.67 11.95
C PRO A 4 -16.22 8.76 11.21
N VAL A 5 -16.06 7.51 11.65
CA VAL A 5 -15.18 6.53 11.02
C VAL A 5 -15.63 6.21 9.59
N ILE A 6 -16.93 5.98 9.39
CA ILE A 6 -17.49 5.72 8.06
C ILE A 6 -17.31 6.95 7.15
N GLN A 7 -17.55 8.15 7.69
CA GLN A 7 -17.36 9.40 6.93
C GLN A 7 -15.91 9.57 6.48
N THR A 8 -14.94 9.34 7.38
CA THR A 8 -13.51 9.39 7.06
C THR A 8 -13.16 8.38 5.96
N ALA A 9 -13.59 7.13 6.11
CA ALA A 9 -13.31 6.08 5.13
C ALA A 9 -13.87 6.42 3.73
N LEU A 10 -15.11 6.93 3.67
CA LEU A 10 -15.75 7.33 2.41
C LEU A 10 -15.14 8.61 1.80
N ALA A 11 -14.49 9.45 2.59
CA ALA A 11 -13.83 10.66 2.12
C ALA A 11 -12.41 10.43 1.60
N HIS A 12 -11.87 9.21 1.69
CA HIS A 12 -10.49 8.87 1.34
C HIS A 12 -10.06 9.42 -0.03
N ARG A 13 -8.86 10.03 -0.05
CA ARG A 13 -8.16 10.49 -1.26
C ARG A 13 -6.67 10.26 -1.09
N SER A 14 -6.03 9.66 -2.07
CA SER A 14 -4.57 9.52 -2.04
C SER A 14 -3.88 10.87 -2.19
N ILE A 15 -3.17 11.31 -1.16
CA ILE A 15 -2.45 12.59 -1.11
C ILE A 15 -0.98 12.37 -1.50
N ARG A 16 -0.49 13.16 -2.47
CA ARG A 16 0.87 13.07 -3.03
C ARG A 16 1.65 14.38 -2.96
N LYS A 17 0.99 15.48 -2.51
CA LYS A 17 1.62 16.75 -2.20
C LYS A 17 1.32 17.08 -0.75
N PHE A 18 2.35 17.42 -0.01
CA PHE A 18 2.28 17.63 1.43
C PHE A 18 2.86 18.98 1.80
N LYS A 19 2.32 19.62 2.83
CA LYS A 19 2.92 20.79 3.45
C LYS A 19 4.26 20.40 4.09
N PRO A 20 5.25 21.31 4.12
CA PRO A 20 6.55 21.05 4.75
C PRO A 20 6.46 21.10 6.28
N GLN A 21 5.39 20.59 6.85
CA GLN A 21 5.10 20.58 8.28
C GLN A 21 5.34 19.18 8.83
N ALA A 22 6.20 19.05 9.82
CA ALA A 22 6.44 17.81 10.51
C ALA A 22 5.19 17.35 11.28
N ILE A 23 4.97 16.04 11.34
CA ILE A 23 3.98 15.43 12.22
C ILE A 23 4.59 15.34 13.61
N ALA A 24 3.87 15.83 14.63
CA ALA A 24 4.32 15.72 16.03
C ALA A 24 4.55 14.26 16.41
N ALA A 25 5.59 13.98 17.17
CA ALA A 25 5.99 12.61 17.52
C ALA A 25 4.87 11.82 18.21
N ASP A 26 4.14 12.44 19.13
CA ASP A 26 3.03 11.79 19.85
C ASP A 26 1.83 11.52 18.92
N THR A 27 1.57 12.42 17.96
CA THR A 27 0.56 12.21 16.92
C THR A 27 0.93 11.02 16.04
N LEU A 28 2.17 10.97 15.56
CA LEU A 28 2.66 9.85 14.75
C LEU A 28 2.57 8.53 15.53
N ARG A 29 3.01 8.55 16.80
CA ARG A 29 2.93 7.38 17.69
C ARG A 29 1.50 6.89 17.86
N SER A 30 0.54 7.80 18.08
CA SER A 30 -0.88 7.46 18.21
C SER A 30 -1.44 6.82 16.94
N VAL A 31 -1.10 7.38 15.78
CA VAL A 31 -1.51 6.84 14.46
C VAL A 31 -0.92 5.44 14.22
N LEU A 32 0.35 5.22 14.55
CA LEU A 32 0.99 3.91 14.43
C LEU A 32 0.41 2.90 15.43
N SER A 33 0.06 3.33 16.65
CA SER A 33 -0.59 2.48 17.65
C SER A 33 -2.00 2.04 17.21
N ALA A 34 -2.74 2.90 16.48
CA ALA A 34 -4.01 2.51 15.87
C ALA A 34 -3.82 1.40 14.81
N GLY A 35 -2.72 1.45 14.04
CA GLY A 35 -2.32 0.37 13.16
C GLY A 35 -2.01 -0.93 13.94
N GLN A 36 -1.25 -0.82 15.01
CA GLN A 36 -0.89 -1.96 15.86
C GLN A 36 -2.10 -2.65 16.51
N ALA A 37 -3.19 -1.92 16.74
CA ALA A 37 -4.45 -2.45 17.25
C ALA A 37 -5.28 -3.20 16.19
N ALA A 38 -4.81 -3.30 14.96
CA ALA A 38 -5.48 -4.07 13.91
C ALA A 38 -5.52 -5.57 14.23
N SER A 39 -6.47 -6.27 13.62
CA SER A 39 -6.50 -7.73 13.67
C SER A 39 -5.25 -8.33 13.06
N SER A 40 -4.79 -9.45 13.60
CA SER A 40 -3.69 -10.24 13.05
C SER A 40 -4.10 -11.71 12.96
N SER A 41 -3.75 -12.33 11.86
CA SER A 41 -4.06 -13.74 11.58
C SER A 41 -3.54 -14.63 12.72
N SER A 42 -4.44 -15.40 13.35
CA SER A 42 -4.14 -16.24 14.52
C SER A 42 -3.35 -15.54 15.64
N PHE A 43 -3.45 -14.21 15.73
CA PHE A 43 -2.69 -13.36 16.64
C PHE A 43 -1.16 -13.48 16.47
N MET A 44 -0.70 -13.79 15.26
CA MET A 44 0.72 -14.02 14.98
C MET A 44 1.56 -12.74 14.92
N GLN A 45 0.95 -11.57 14.70
CA GLN A 45 1.59 -10.25 14.75
C GLN A 45 2.85 -10.15 13.88
N ILE A 46 2.71 -10.57 12.61
CA ILE A 46 3.81 -10.68 11.63
C ILE A 46 4.35 -9.31 11.15
N VAL A 47 3.69 -8.20 11.49
CA VAL A 47 4.05 -6.89 10.93
C VAL A 47 5.21 -6.26 11.68
N SER A 48 6.22 -5.80 10.93
CA SER A 48 7.22 -4.83 11.37
C SER A 48 7.12 -3.57 10.53
N ILE A 49 7.47 -2.41 11.11
CA ILE A 49 7.45 -1.12 10.44
C ILE A 49 8.82 -0.46 10.52
N ILE A 50 9.25 0.12 9.39
CA ILE A 50 10.48 0.90 9.28
C ILE A 50 10.11 2.33 8.94
N ARG A 51 10.36 3.26 9.85
CA ARG A 51 10.24 4.70 9.59
C ARG A 51 11.52 5.15 8.90
N VAL A 52 11.43 5.55 7.64
CA VAL A 52 12.59 5.98 6.85
C VAL A 52 12.76 7.49 7.00
N THR A 53 13.65 7.92 7.88
CA THR A 53 13.91 9.33 8.16
C THR A 53 15.15 9.86 7.43
N ASP A 54 16.07 8.99 7.03
CA ASP A 54 17.28 9.36 6.32
C ASP A 54 16.94 9.81 4.87
N PRO A 55 17.21 11.08 4.51
CA PRO A 55 16.96 11.59 3.18
C PRO A 55 17.79 10.87 2.10
N ALA A 56 18.99 10.38 2.42
CA ALA A 56 19.82 9.66 1.47
C ALA A 56 19.23 8.29 1.11
N ILE A 57 18.63 7.60 2.07
CA ILE A 57 17.89 6.34 1.81
C ILE A 57 16.63 6.63 0.96
N ARG A 58 15.87 7.66 1.29
CA ARG A 58 14.67 8.06 0.51
C ARG A 58 15.03 8.41 -0.93
N ALA A 59 16.14 9.14 -1.15
CA ALA A 59 16.63 9.51 -2.47
C ALA A 59 16.99 8.29 -3.33
N GLN A 60 17.50 7.21 -2.71
CA GLN A 60 17.79 5.95 -3.39
C GLN A 60 16.53 5.10 -3.64
N ILE A 61 15.54 5.13 -2.75
CA ILE A 61 14.26 4.40 -2.94
C ILE A 61 13.38 5.08 -4.01
N ARG A 62 13.41 6.40 -4.12
CA ARG A 62 12.56 7.14 -5.08
C ARG A 62 12.63 6.64 -6.52
N PRO A 63 13.80 6.47 -7.16
CA PRO A 63 13.89 6.00 -8.54
C PRO A 63 13.37 4.57 -8.71
N ILE A 64 13.51 3.70 -7.70
CA ILE A 64 12.91 2.36 -7.72
C ILE A 64 11.38 2.46 -7.82
N CYS A 65 10.79 3.49 -7.20
CA CYS A 65 9.36 3.73 -7.22
C CYS A 65 8.84 4.38 -8.51
N ALA A 66 9.55 4.26 -9.62
CA ALA A 66 9.09 4.75 -10.91
C ALA A 66 7.88 3.95 -11.41
N ALA A 67 6.73 4.59 -11.46
CA ALA A 67 5.51 4.06 -12.08
C ALA A 67 5.39 4.64 -13.50
N GLY A 68 6.07 4.02 -14.48
CA GLY A 68 5.95 4.41 -15.89
C GLY A 68 6.58 5.76 -16.27
N GLY A 69 7.33 6.42 -15.38
CA GLY A 69 7.93 7.74 -15.61
C GLY A 69 9.38 7.83 -15.15
N LYS A 70 10.20 8.66 -15.84
CA LYS A 70 11.56 8.97 -15.43
C LYS A 70 11.55 9.74 -14.10
N GLY A 71 12.36 9.33 -13.11
CA GLY A 71 12.59 10.07 -11.86
C GLY A 71 11.82 9.60 -10.63
N GLY A 72 10.97 8.59 -10.74
CA GLY A 72 10.27 7.98 -9.58
C GLY A 72 9.17 8.87 -8.97
N GLN A 73 8.64 8.43 -7.82
CA GLN A 73 7.58 9.15 -7.11
C GLN A 73 8.19 10.15 -6.12
N SER A 74 8.17 11.45 -6.44
CA SER A 74 8.80 12.51 -5.66
C SER A 74 8.35 12.56 -4.21
N HIS A 75 7.11 12.19 -3.93
CA HIS A 75 6.56 12.17 -2.56
C HIS A 75 7.21 11.14 -1.63
N VAL A 76 7.96 10.17 -2.15
CA VAL A 76 8.81 9.29 -1.30
C VAL A 76 9.90 10.11 -0.58
N GLU A 77 10.44 11.14 -1.24
CA GLU A 77 11.41 12.06 -0.64
C GLU A 77 10.74 13.19 0.12
N THR A 78 9.69 13.79 -0.44
CA THR A 78 9.15 15.07 0.02
C THR A 78 8.08 14.95 1.09
N ALA A 79 7.49 13.78 1.31
CA ALA A 79 6.52 13.59 2.39
C ALA A 79 7.18 13.76 3.77
N PRO A 80 6.52 14.40 4.75
CA PRO A 80 7.01 14.48 6.13
C PRO A 80 7.39 13.13 6.69
N GLU A 81 6.56 12.10 6.45
CA GLU A 81 6.83 10.72 6.87
C GLU A 81 6.82 9.76 5.68
N PHE A 82 7.79 8.85 5.68
CA PHE A 82 7.79 7.68 4.82
C PHE A 82 8.00 6.44 5.66
N ILE A 83 7.02 5.54 5.65
CA ILE A 83 6.95 4.35 6.48
C ILE A 83 6.86 3.14 5.56
N VAL A 84 7.68 2.11 5.82
CA VAL A 84 7.63 0.84 5.10
C VAL A 84 7.14 -0.24 6.04
N PHE A 85 6.09 -0.94 5.62
CA PHE A 85 5.51 -2.08 6.35
C PHE A 85 6.07 -3.36 5.77
N CYS A 86 6.55 -4.23 6.67
CA CYS A 86 7.22 -5.48 6.32
C CYS A 86 6.47 -6.68 6.92
N ALA A 87 6.47 -7.79 6.20
CA ALA A 87 6.24 -9.10 6.79
C ALA A 87 7.54 -9.56 7.45
N ASP A 88 7.48 -9.98 8.71
CA ASP A 88 8.63 -10.28 9.55
C ASP A 88 8.41 -11.59 10.32
N THR A 89 9.14 -12.61 9.96
CA THR A 89 9.13 -13.93 10.60
C THR A 89 10.28 -14.14 11.61
N THR A 90 11.15 -13.15 11.78
CA THR A 90 12.33 -13.29 12.65
C THR A 90 11.96 -13.59 14.10
N ARG A 91 10.85 -12.99 14.60
CA ARG A 91 10.32 -13.26 15.94
C ARG A 91 9.85 -14.70 16.12
N TYR A 92 9.30 -15.30 15.06
CA TYR A 92 8.86 -16.70 15.09
C TYR A 92 10.06 -17.63 15.16
N ALA A 93 11.06 -17.41 14.32
CA ALA A 93 12.29 -18.19 14.33
C ALA A 93 13.03 -18.11 15.69
N HIS A 94 12.86 -16.99 16.42
CA HIS A 94 13.43 -16.85 17.77
C HIS A 94 12.73 -17.74 18.81
N PHE A 95 11.39 -17.81 18.77
CA PHE A 95 10.61 -18.58 19.75
C PHE A 95 10.32 -20.02 19.33
N ALA A 96 10.33 -20.30 18.03
CA ALA A 96 10.06 -21.61 17.45
C ALA A 96 11.05 -21.88 16.30
N PRO A 97 12.32 -22.18 16.59
CA PRO A 97 13.36 -22.34 15.58
C PRO A 97 13.14 -23.53 14.64
N ASP A 98 12.27 -24.46 15.01
CA ASP A 98 11.82 -25.61 14.22
C ASP A 98 10.58 -25.30 13.36
N ALA A 99 10.01 -24.10 13.45
CA ALA A 99 8.85 -23.70 12.65
C ALA A 99 9.19 -23.64 11.16
N GLN A 100 8.33 -24.21 10.35
CA GLN A 100 8.46 -24.17 8.89
C GLN A 100 7.80 -22.89 8.35
N LEU A 101 8.59 -21.85 8.17
CA LEU A 101 8.12 -20.50 7.80
C LEU A 101 8.15 -20.22 6.29
N ASP A 102 8.50 -21.22 5.49
CA ASP A 102 8.69 -21.11 4.04
C ASP A 102 7.46 -21.49 3.20
N TRP A 103 6.31 -21.72 3.83
CA TRP A 103 5.03 -21.94 3.16
C TRP A 103 4.51 -20.65 2.50
N MET A 104 3.81 -20.81 1.36
CA MET A 104 3.06 -19.71 0.72
C MET A 104 2.07 -19.07 1.69
N GLU A 105 1.45 -19.84 2.58
CA GLU A 105 0.51 -19.34 3.59
C GLU A 105 1.13 -18.27 4.50
N VAL A 106 2.40 -18.41 4.87
CA VAL A 106 3.10 -17.41 5.70
C VAL A 106 3.23 -16.08 4.96
N LEU A 107 3.49 -16.11 3.64
CA LEU A 107 3.49 -14.90 2.82
C LEU A 107 2.09 -14.30 2.71
N MET A 108 1.04 -15.12 2.53
CA MET A 108 -0.34 -14.64 2.47
C MET A 108 -0.76 -13.97 3.77
N ILE A 109 -0.50 -14.60 4.92
CA ILE A 109 -0.69 -14.00 6.24
C ILE A 109 0.04 -12.66 6.33
N GLY A 110 1.32 -12.62 5.95
CA GLY A 110 2.12 -11.39 5.97
C GLY A 110 1.54 -10.28 5.09
N ALA A 111 1.10 -10.59 3.90
CA ALA A 111 0.51 -9.61 2.99
C ALA A 111 -0.85 -9.08 3.49
N VAL A 112 -1.70 -9.95 4.01
CA VAL A 112 -3.02 -9.59 4.57
C VAL A 112 -2.86 -8.75 5.83
N ASP A 113 -2.07 -9.20 6.80
CA ASP A 113 -1.87 -8.48 8.07
C ASP A 113 -1.22 -7.12 7.85
N VAL A 114 -0.22 -7.02 6.95
CA VAL A 114 0.37 -5.73 6.56
C VAL A 114 -0.68 -4.81 5.94
N GLY A 115 -1.55 -5.32 5.07
CA GLY A 115 -2.63 -4.54 4.47
C GLY A 115 -3.60 -3.99 5.50
N ILE A 116 -4.05 -4.83 6.44
CA ILE A 116 -4.98 -4.46 7.53
C ILE A 116 -4.33 -3.42 8.45
N PHE A 117 -3.10 -3.67 8.89
CA PHE A 117 -2.33 -2.76 9.74
C PHE A 117 -2.14 -1.39 9.08
N ALA A 118 -1.63 -1.37 7.85
CA ALA A 118 -1.32 -0.15 7.13
C ALA A 118 -2.60 0.66 6.81
N GLN A 119 -3.71 0.01 6.50
CA GLN A 119 -5.00 0.70 6.30
C GLN A 119 -5.52 1.33 7.59
N ASN A 120 -5.36 0.68 8.75
CA ASN A 120 -5.70 1.29 10.04
C ASN A 120 -4.84 2.52 10.33
N VAL A 121 -3.53 2.49 10.03
CA VAL A 121 -2.64 3.66 10.14
C VAL A 121 -3.16 4.80 9.28
N LEU A 122 -3.49 4.54 8.02
CA LEU A 122 -3.97 5.58 7.11
C LEU A 122 -5.32 6.15 7.55
N LEU A 123 -6.26 5.31 7.94
CA LEU A 123 -7.59 5.73 8.42
C LEU A 123 -7.47 6.59 9.69
N ALA A 124 -6.62 6.19 10.64
CA ALA A 124 -6.35 6.98 11.85
C ALA A 124 -5.71 8.33 11.50
N ALA A 125 -4.76 8.37 10.57
CA ALA A 125 -4.16 9.60 10.08
C ALA A 125 -5.21 10.54 9.44
N GLU A 126 -6.06 10.01 8.56
CA GLU A 126 -7.11 10.77 7.89
C GLU A 126 -8.15 11.32 8.88
N SER A 127 -8.45 10.58 9.95
CA SER A 127 -9.42 11.01 10.98
C SER A 127 -8.99 12.27 11.75
N ILE A 128 -7.71 12.61 11.71
CA ILE A 128 -7.13 13.79 12.37
C ILE A 128 -6.59 14.84 11.37
N GLY A 129 -7.03 14.75 10.10
CA GLY A 129 -6.68 15.74 9.07
C GLY A 129 -5.33 15.54 8.39
N LEU A 130 -4.63 14.45 8.65
CA LEU A 130 -3.50 14.02 7.82
C LEU A 130 -4.00 13.37 6.53
N GLY A 131 -3.09 13.17 5.59
CA GLY A 131 -3.38 12.42 4.37
C GLY A 131 -2.19 11.54 4.01
N GLY A 132 -2.42 10.57 3.13
CA GLY A 132 -1.35 9.68 2.72
C GLY A 132 -1.57 9.02 1.37
N VAL A 133 -0.55 8.29 0.95
CA VAL A 133 -0.59 7.44 -0.25
C VAL A 133 0.27 6.20 -0.07
N PHE A 134 -0.27 5.05 -0.43
CA PHE A 134 0.48 3.80 -0.46
C PHE A 134 1.44 3.73 -1.64
N ILE A 135 2.65 3.22 -1.39
CA ILE A 135 3.74 3.08 -2.35
C ILE A 135 4.00 1.59 -2.59
N GLY A 136 3.18 0.98 -3.44
CA GLY A 136 3.38 -0.41 -3.85
C GLY A 136 4.57 -0.61 -4.79
N SER A 137 5.04 0.45 -5.42
CA SER A 137 6.17 0.43 -6.36
C SER A 137 7.55 0.22 -5.71
N ILE A 138 7.65 0.21 -4.38
CA ILE A 138 8.85 -0.32 -3.70
C ILE A 138 9.15 -1.76 -4.13
N ARG A 139 8.13 -2.51 -4.57
CA ARG A 139 8.28 -3.90 -5.06
C ARG A 139 8.85 -4.01 -6.47
N ASN A 140 9.18 -2.89 -7.13
CA ASN A 140 9.84 -2.95 -8.44
C ASN A 140 11.28 -3.49 -8.34
N ASP A 141 11.95 -3.24 -7.20
CA ASP A 141 13.24 -3.86 -6.85
C ASP A 141 13.30 -4.06 -5.32
N LEU A 142 12.73 -5.16 -4.85
CA LEU A 142 12.75 -5.49 -3.42
C LEU A 142 14.13 -5.86 -2.90
N ALA A 143 15.03 -6.36 -3.76
CA ALA A 143 16.38 -6.68 -3.35
C ALA A 143 17.13 -5.40 -2.95
N GLN A 144 17.03 -4.37 -3.78
CA GLN A 144 17.65 -3.08 -3.48
C GLN A 144 16.97 -2.38 -2.30
N VAL A 145 15.62 -2.35 -2.24
CA VAL A 145 14.91 -1.75 -1.11
C VAL A 145 15.22 -2.47 0.20
N GLY A 146 15.21 -3.80 0.19
CA GLY A 146 15.56 -4.59 1.38
C GLY A 146 16.98 -4.33 1.86
N ALA A 147 17.96 -4.25 0.95
CA ALA A 147 19.34 -3.90 1.28
C ALA A 147 19.46 -2.49 1.86
N LEU A 148 18.82 -1.48 1.25
CA LEU A 148 18.80 -0.09 1.73
C LEU A 148 18.20 0.05 3.13
N LEU A 149 17.20 -0.78 3.44
CA LEU A 149 16.50 -0.77 4.74
C LEU A 149 17.14 -1.73 5.76
N GLY A 150 18.20 -2.47 5.39
CA GLY A 150 18.86 -3.42 6.27
C GLY A 150 17.98 -4.61 6.65
N CYS A 151 17.06 -5.02 5.78
CA CYS A 151 16.17 -6.16 6.04
C CYS A 151 16.95 -7.48 6.06
N PRO A 152 16.97 -8.19 7.20
CA PRO A 152 17.58 -9.52 7.26
C PRO A 152 16.70 -10.56 6.56
N GLN A 153 17.23 -11.79 6.42
CA GLN A 153 16.41 -12.93 6.04
C GLN A 153 15.19 -13.08 6.97
N GLY A 154 14.04 -13.37 6.41
CA GLY A 154 12.76 -13.43 7.13
C GLY A 154 12.04 -12.08 7.24
N VAL A 155 12.58 -10.99 6.68
CA VAL A 155 11.92 -9.68 6.62
C VAL A 155 11.76 -9.22 5.17
N VAL A 156 10.52 -8.97 4.77
CA VAL A 156 10.18 -8.55 3.41
C VAL A 156 9.35 -7.26 3.43
N PRO A 157 9.83 -6.17 2.79
CA PRO A 157 9.03 -4.96 2.58
C PRO A 157 7.82 -5.26 1.68
N ILE A 158 6.61 -4.97 2.15
CA ILE A 158 5.36 -5.24 1.40
C ILE A 158 4.83 -3.97 0.74
N VAL A 159 4.73 -2.88 1.50
CA VAL A 159 4.20 -1.60 1.02
C VAL A 159 4.80 -0.43 1.79
N GLY A 160 5.04 0.68 1.09
CA GLY A 160 5.35 1.96 1.72
C GLY A 160 4.10 2.80 1.91
N LEU A 161 4.15 3.77 2.83
CA LEU A 161 3.13 4.78 3.06
C LEU A 161 3.81 6.13 3.27
N CYS A 162 3.48 7.11 2.43
CA CYS A 162 3.81 8.51 2.67
C CYS A 162 2.68 9.15 3.46
N LEU A 163 2.99 9.89 4.54
CA LEU A 163 2.04 10.61 5.38
C LEU A 163 2.47 12.07 5.58
N GLY A 164 1.49 12.96 5.73
CA GLY A 164 1.72 14.37 6.03
C GLY A 164 0.44 15.18 6.02
N TYR A 165 0.56 16.48 6.29
CA TYR A 165 -0.55 17.41 6.11
C TYR A 165 -0.77 17.66 4.62
N PRO A 166 -2.01 17.48 4.10
CA PRO A 166 -2.30 17.66 2.69
C PRO A 166 -2.00 19.08 2.19
N ASP A 167 -1.33 19.18 1.03
CA ASP A 167 -1.16 20.42 0.27
C ASP A 167 -1.83 20.30 -1.11
N GLN A 168 -2.86 19.50 -1.20
CA GLN A 168 -3.68 19.32 -2.39
C GLN A 168 -5.06 18.80 -1.99
N GLU A 169 -6.04 19.06 -2.82
CA GLU A 169 -7.38 18.49 -2.71
C GLU A 169 -7.76 17.80 -4.03
N PRO A 170 -7.28 16.56 -4.26
CA PRO A 170 -7.58 15.84 -5.50
C PRO A 170 -9.06 15.45 -5.56
N MET A 171 -9.58 15.32 -6.78
CA MET A 171 -10.91 14.75 -7.00
C MET A 171 -10.99 13.33 -6.43
N ARG A 172 -12.13 13.02 -5.82
CA ARG A 172 -12.39 11.66 -5.33
C ARG A 172 -12.59 10.72 -6.52
N ARG A 173 -11.90 9.58 -6.51
CA ARG A 173 -12.12 8.53 -7.51
C ARG A 173 -13.28 7.66 -7.10
N GLU A 174 -14.22 7.50 -8.00
CA GLU A 174 -15.29 6.53 -7.82
C GLU A 174 -14.74 5.10 -7.73
N ARG A 175 -15.43 4.27 -7.00
CA ARG A 175 -15.17 2.83 -6.90
C ARG A 175 -16.19 2.09 -7.74
N LEU A 176 -15.91 0.83 -8.06
CA LEU A 176 -16.95 -0.07 -8.55
C LEU A 176 -18.18 0.01 -7.63
N PRO A 177 -19.40 0.06 -8.18
CA PRO A 177 -20.60 -0.02 -7.36
C PRO A 177 -20.59 -1.24 -6.46
N LEU A 178 -21.13 -1.09 -5.25
CA LEU A 178 -21.12 -2.19 -4.28
C LEU A 178 -21.82 -3.44 -4.85
N ASP A 179 -22.92 -3.28 -5.55
CA ASP A 179 -23.69 -4.37 -6.14
C ASP A 179 -22.93 -5.13 -7.25
N VAL A 180 -21.85 -4.55 -7.78
CA VAL A 180 -20.96 -5.21 -8.76
C VAL A 180 -20.00 -6.17 -8.09
N ILE A 181 -19.64 -5.93 -6.83
CA ILE A 181 -18.64 -6.69 -6.06
C ILE A 181 -19.24 -7.51 -4.93
N LEU A 182 -20.50 -7.27 -4.57
CA LEU A 182 -21.19 -7.98 -3.50
C LEU A 182 -21.99 -9.14 -4.07
N SER A 183 -21.74 -10.34 -3.61
CA SER A 183 -22.54 -11.52 -3.90
C SER A 183 -23.04 -12.16 -2.61
N GLU A 184 -24.26 -12.67 -2.60
CA GLU A 184 -24.79 -13.42 -1.47
C GLU A 184 -24.59 -14.92 -1.65
N ASN A 185 -24.07 -15.57 -0.63
CA ASN A 185 -23.87 -17.03 -0.52
C ASN A 185 -22.94 -17.65 -1.56
N ARG A 186 -22.98 -17.24 -2.82
CA ARG A 186 -22.16 -17.76 -3.92
C ARG A 186 -21.69 -16.64 -4.81
N PHE A 187 -20.47 -16.78 -5.32
CA PHE A 187 -19.91 -15.83 -6.29
C PHE A 187 -20.85 -15.68 -7.50
N GLN A 188 -21.08 -14.43 -7.87
CA GLN A 188 -21.80 -14.04 -9.07
C GLN A 188 -20.90 -13.13 -9.92
N ALA A 189 -20.84 -13.44 -11.22
CA ALA A 189 -20.10 -12.58 -12.15
C ALA A 189 -20.80 -11.22 -12.27
N ALA A 190 -20.00 -10.16 -12.29
CA ALA A 190 -20.50 -8.81 -12.48
C ALA A 190 -21.22 -8.66 -13.84
N PRO A 191 -22.37 -7.96 -13.91
CA PRO A 191 -23.05 -7.67 -15.16
C PRO A 191 -22.16 -6.87 -16.13
N ALA A 192 -22.13 -7.25 -17.41
CA ALA A 192 -21.25 -6.64 -18.40
C ALA A 192 -21.56 -5.14 -18.64
N ASP A 193 -22.82 -4.77 -18.59
CA ASP A 193 -23.30 -3.39 -18.72
C ASP A 193 -22.86 -2.51 -17.54
N ALA A 194 -22.92 -3.05 -16.32
CA ALA A 194 -22.42 -2.34 -15.12
C ALA A 194 -20.90 -2.15 -15.15
N LEU A 195 -20.14 -3.13 -15.67
CA LEU A 195 -18.70 -2.98 -15.87
C LEU A 195 -18.39 -1.94 -16.95
N GLN A 196 -19.16 -1.92 -18.05
CA GLN A 196 -18.99 -0.91 -19.10
C GLN A 196 -19.31 0.49 -18.58
N ALA A 197 -20.41 0.66 -17.85
CA ALA A 197 -20.76 1.95 -17.25
C ALA A 197 -19.67 2.47 -16.31
N TYR A 198 -19.06 1.59 -15.52
CA TYR A 198 -17.92 1.96 -14.65
C TYR A 198 -16.69 2.37 -15.47
N ASN A 199 -16.39 1.64 -16.56
CA ASN A 199 -15.28 1.97 -17.45
C ASN A 199 -15.45 3.39 -18.05
N ASP A 200 -16.67 3.72 -18.47
CA ASP A 200 -17.02 5.03 -19.02
C ASP A 200 -16.89 6.15 -17.96
N ASN A 201 -17.30 5.89 -16.72
CA ASN A 201 -17.12 6.81 -15.59
C ASN A 201 -15.64 7.09 -15.31
N VAL A 202 -14.79 6.05 -15.37
CA VAL A 202 -13.34 6.21 -15.20
C VAL A 202 -12.76 7.04 -16.35
N GLN A 203 -13.22 6.85 -17.58
CA GLN A 203 -12.80 7.66 -18.72
C GLN A 203 -13.19 9.13 -18.53
N ALA A 204 -14.43 9.39 -18.10
CA ALA A 204 -14.91 10.76 -17.82
C ALA A 204 -14.08 11.44 -16.72
N TYR A 205 -13.74 10.70 -15.66
CA TYR A 205 -12.85 11.19 -14.59
C TYR A 205 -11.48 11.64 -15.13
N TYR A 206 -10.83 10.85 -16.02
CA TYR A 206 -9.53 11.23 -16.57
C TYR A 206 -9.59 12.42 -17.52
N ARG A 207 -10.66 12.52 -18.31
CA ARG A 207 -10.90 13.71 -19.17
C ARG A 207 -10.97 14.99 -18.35
N THR A 208 -11.66 14.93 -17.20
CA THR A 208 -11.85 16.10 -16.33
C THR A 208 -10.58 16.47 -15.56
N ARG A 209 -9.82 15.47 -15.14
CA ARG A 209 -8.63 15.68 -14.29
C ARG A 209 -7.40 16.19 -15.04
N ASP A 210 -7.04 15.54 -16.14
CA ASP A 210 -5.73 15.68 -16.78
C ASP A 210 -5.82 16.11 -18.25
N GLY A 211 -7.02 16.21 -18.83
CA GLY A 211 -7.20 16.39 -20.27
C GLY A 211 -6.72 15.18 -21.09
N VAL A 212 -6.31 14.10 -20.46
CA VAL A 212 -5.87 12.85 -21.11
C VAL A 212 -7.09 12.07 -21.55
N ALA A 213 -7.52 12.33 -22.78
CA ALA A 213 -8.80 11.91 -23.33
C ALA A 213 -9.00 10.39 -23.48
N GLN A 214 -8.00 9.55 -23.24
CA GLN A 214 -8.06 8.13 -23.63
C GLN A 214 -7.73 7.13 -22.51
N MET A 215 -7.62 7.55 -21.26
CA MET A 215 -7.40 6.64 -20.15
C MET A 215 -8.75 6.20 -19.57
N ASP A 216 -9.05 4.92 -19.64
CA ASP A 216 -10.17 4.28 -18.99
C ASP A 216 -9.71 3.13 -18.08
N TRP A 217 -10.62 2.44 -17.43
CA TRP A 217 -10.27 1.35 -16.53
C TRP A 217 -9.68 0.13 -17.26
N ALA A 218 -10.23 -0.22 -18.42
CA ALA A 218 -9.70 -1.30 -19.26
C ALA A 218 -8.26 -1.02 -19.69
N GLN A 219 -7.94 0.22 -20.07
CA GLN A 219 -6.59 0.63 -20.43
C GLN A 219 -5.64 0.58 -19.23
N GLN A 220 -6.11 0.94 -18.02
CA GLN A 220 -5.31 0.80 -16.80
C GLN A 220 -4.96 -0.66 -16.52
N ILE A 221 -5.91 -1.58 -16.67
CA ILE A 221 -5.68 -3.02 -16.50
C ILE A 221 -4.64 -3.50 -17.51
N ARG A 222 -4.77 -3.12 -18.80
CA ARG A 222 -3.80 -3.48 -19.83
C ARG A 222 -2.41 -2.93 -19.51
N ASN A 223 -2.32 -1.66 -19.16
CA ASN A 223 -1.05 -1.01 -18.80
C ASN A 223 -0.38 -1.68 -17.59
N GLN A 224 -1.15 -2.28 -16.70
CA GLN A 224 -0.61 -2.91 -15.50
C GLN A 224 -0.26 -4.39 -15.73
N PHE A 225 -1.01 -5.13 -16.56
CA PHE A 225 -0.95 -6.60 -16.56
C PHE A 225 -0.74 -7.24 -17.94
N CYS A 226 -0.70 -6.47 -19.04
CA CYS A 226 -0.39 -7.05 -20.37
C CYS A 226 1.13 -7.14 -20.65
N HIS A 227 1.93 -7.14 -19.61
CA HIS A 227 3.37 -7.37 -19.66
C HIS A 227 3.81 -8.03 -18.34
N GLU A 228 5.01 -8.55 -18.33
CA GLU A 228 5.56 -9.15 -17.11
C GLU A 228 5.75 -8.09 -16.03
N VAL A 229 5.21 -8.37 -14.84
CA VAL A 229 5.22 -7.45 -13.70
C VAL A 229 6.16 -7.99 -12.62
N ARG A 230 7.24 -7.26 -12.34
CA ARG A 230 8.21 -7.61 -11.29
C ARG A 230 8.73 -9.04 -11.39
N PRO A 231 9.46 -9.39 -12.45
CA PRO A 231 9.92 -10.76 -12.73
C PRO A 231 10.77 -11.36 -11.59
N ASP A 232 11.52 -10.54 -10.89
CA ASP A 232 12.41 -10.97 -9.81
C ASP A 232 11.72 -11.14 -8.45
N LEU A 233 10.44 -10.78 -8.34
CA LEU A 233 9.73 -10.74 -7.05
C LEU A 233 9.72 -12.10 -6.37
N LEU A 234 9.32 -13.17 -7.08
CA LEU A 234 9.24 -14.52 -6.49
C LEU A 234 10.63 -15.00 -6.04
N ARG A 235 11.66 -14.80 -6.87
CA ARG A 235 13.03 -15.17 -6.53
C ARG A 235 13.52 -14.48 -5.26
N TYR A 236 13.24 -13.19 -5.11
CA TYR A 236 13.58 -12.46 -3.90
C TYR A 236 12.84 -13.00 -2.68
N LEU A 237 11.53 -13.23 -2.77
CA LEU A 237 10.73 -13.77 -1.68
C LEU A 237 11.24 -15.13 -1.21
N GLN A 238 11.59 -16.01 -2.15
CA GLN A 238 12.15 -17.33 -1.86
C GLN A 238 13.55 -17.23 -1.19
N ALA A 239 14.37 -16.30 -1.63
CA ALA A 239 15.66 -16.02 -1.00
C ALA A 239 15.50 -15.50 0.44
N GLN A 240 14.44 -14.72 0.70
CA GLN A 240 14.07 -14.26 2.05
C GLN A 240 13.40 -15.34 2.91
N GLY A 241 13.15 -16.52 2.39
CA GLY A 241 12.57 -17.63 3.16
C GLY A 241 11.05 -17.73 3.09
N PHE A 242 10.39 -17.02 2.17
CA PHE A 242 8.95 -17.10 1.94
C PHE A 242 8.63 -17.88 0.67
N ALA A 243 7.42 -18.46 0.60
CA ALA A 243 6.85 -19.04 -0.61
C ALA A 243 7.78 -20.04 -1.36
N LYS A 244 8.48 -20.89 -0.64
CA LYS A 244 9.29 -21.99 -1.23
C LYS A 244 8.44 -23.23 -1.52
N ARG A 245 7.28 -23.35 -0.88
CA ARG A 245 6.30 -24.44 -1.03
C ARG A 245 4.90 -23.96 -0.61
#